data_840653d92fe65e72058a8a6b8cf8a552
#
_entry.id   840653d92fe65e72058a8a6b8cf8a552
#
_cell.length_a   1.000
_cell.length_b   1.000
_cell.length_c   1.000
_cell.angle_alpha   90.00
_cell.angle_beta   90.00
_cell.angle_gamma   90.00
#
_symmetry.space_group_name_H-M   'P 1'
#
loop_
_entity.id
_entity.type
_entity.pdbx_description
1 polymer ?
#
loop_
_entity_poly.entity_id
_entity_poly.type
_entity_poly.pdbx_seq_one_letter_code
_entity_poly.pdbx_strand_id
1 'polypeptide(L)'
;MEDAFSLAEFHLQFPDDKACLEEIKRQRFPHGIFCKRCKLYSRHYKLKGRAAYSCKFCRKHVYPLAGTLFEKSSTPLRVWFYALFLMTHSRDTLSCKQLQRELGVTYKTAWRMRRNIRILMEQNNGDLLKDPSLREYKEHKWVFFNKLQLTFVQKQASSEKSGEK
;
A
#
# COMPACT_ATOMS: atom_id res chain seq x y z
N MET A 1 -24.11 -14.12 -0.85
CA MET A 1 -23.84 -12.77 -0.30
C MET A 1 -22.40 -12.82 0.20
N GLU A 2 -21.47 -12.38 -0.63
CA GLU A 2 -20.06 -12.34 -0.26
C GLU A 2 -19.85 -11.12 0.61
N ASP A 3 -19.44 -11.35 1.86
CA ASP A 3 -19.32 -10.33 2.89
C ASP A 3 -18.29 -9.28 2.50
N ALA A 4 -18.71 -8.03 2.43
CA ALA A 4 -17.80 -6.90 2.24
C ALA A 4 -16.77 -6.93 3.37
N PHE A 5 -15.46 -6.85 3.02
CA PHE A 5 -14.35 -6.82 3.97
C PHE A 5 -14.63 -5.89 5.14
N SER A 6 -14.87 -6.47 6.30
CA SER A 6 -15.34 -5.79 7.49
C SER A 6 -14.19 -5.18 8.31
N LEU A 7 -14.54 -4.28 9.23
CA LEU A 7 -13.56 -3.72 10.17
C LEU A 7 -12.91 -4.80 11.05
N ALA A 8 -13.67 -5.84 11.42
CA ALA A 8 -13.17 -6.97 12.20
C ALA A 8 -12.11 -7.75 11.42
N GLU A 9 -12.37 -8.03 10.14
CA GLU A 9 -11.40 -8.69 9.24
C GLU A 9 -10.16 -7.82 9.03
N PHE A 10 -10.33 -6.50 8.89
CA PHE A 10 -9.19 -5.58 8.83
C PHE A 10 -8.28 -5.70 10.06
N HIS A 11 -8.85 -5.73 11.26
CA HIS A 11 -8.07 -5.87 12.49
C HIS A 11 -7.41 -7.24 12.64
N LEU A 12 -8.04 -8.30 12.17
CA LEU A 12 -7.46 -9.65 12.13
C LEU A 12 -6.31 -9.73 11.15
N GLN A 13 -6.46 -9.14 9.96
CA GLN A 13 -5.45 -9.24 8.90
C GLN A 13 -4.27 -8.28 9.12
N PHE A 14 -4.53 -7.10 9.70
CA PHE A 14 -3.52 -6.06 9.96
C PHE A 14 -3.44 -5.70 11.45
N PRO A 15 -3.04 -6.64 12.31
CA PRO A 15 -2.91 -6.37 13.75
C PRO A 15 -1.79 -5.38 14.07
N ASP A 16 -0.75 -5.33 13.26
CA ASP A 16 0.44 -4.51 13.48
C ASP A 16 1.10 -4.03 12.17
N ASP A 17 2.10 -3.17 12.30
CA ASP A 17 2.92 -2.66 11.18
C ASP A 17 3.70 -3.77 10.47
N LYS A 18 4.00 -4.87 11.17
CA LYS A 18 4.71 -6.01 10.59
C LYS A 18 3.83 -6.73 9.58
N ALA A 19 2.56 -6.97 9.92
CA ALA A 19 1.59 -7.58 9.01
C ALA A 19 1.38 -6.70 7.76
N CYS A 20 1.25 -5.37 7.94
CA CYS A 20 1.15 -4.41 6.85
C CYS A 20 2.39 -4.45 5.93
N LEU A 21 3.59 -4.52 6.50
CA LEU A 21 4.84 -4.57 5.73
C LEU A 21 4.98 -5.89 4.95
N GLU A 22 4.59 -7.02 5.54
CA GLU A 22 4.60 -8.31 4.85
C GLU A 22 3.61 -8.32 3.67
N GLU A 23 2.45 -7.68 3.84
CA GLU A 23 1.48 -7.53 2.76
C GLU A 23 2.04 -6.68 1.60
N ILE A 24 2.65 -5.53 1.87
CA ILE A 24 3.31 -4.71 0.85
C ILE A 24 4.41 -5.50 0.14
N LYS A 25 5.22 -6.25 0.90
CA LYS A 25 6.26 -7.12 0.33
C LYS A 25 5.66 -8.18 -0.58
N ARG A 26 4.58 -8.86 -0.17
CA ARG A 26 3.91 -9.89 -0.94
C ARG A 26 3.41 -9.36 -2.28
N GLN A 27 2.81 -8.18 -2.27
CA GLN A 27 2.30 -7.54 -3.48
C GLN A 27 3.42 -7.05 -4.41
N ARG A 28 4.47 -6.43 -3.87
CA ARG A 28 5.61 -5.95 -4.68
C ARG A 28 6.48 -7.06 -5.25
N PHE A 29 6.58 -8.16 -4.52
CA PHE A 29 7.48 -9.27 -4.85
C PHE A 29 6.74 -10.61 -4.82
N PRO A 30 5.74 -10.83 -5.71
CA PRO A 30 4.90 -12.02 -5.69
C PRO A 30 5.71 -13.30 -5.91
N HIS A 31 6.80 -13.22 -6.67
CA HIS A 31 7.73 -14.34 -6.94
C HIS A 31 8.96 -14.33 -6.01
N GLY A 32 8.94 -13.54 -4.94
CA GLY A 32 10.08 -13.34 -4.06
C GLY A 32 10.96 -12.16 -4.46
N ILE A 33 11.92 -11.81 -3.61
CA ILE A 33 12.77 -10.63 -3.82
C ILE A 33 13.98 -11.02 -4.71
N PHE A 34 14.08 -10.37 -5.87
CA PHE A 34 15.28 -10.46 -6.71
C PHE A 34 16.40 -9.59 -6.14
N CYS A 35 17.54 -10.20 -5.83
CA CYS A 35 18.70 -9.48 -5.35
C CYS A 35 19.54 -8.94 -6.52
N LYS A 36 19.50 -7.63 -6.75
CA LYS A 36 20.25 -6.97 -7.83
C LYS A 36 21.78 -7.21 -7.76
N ARG A 37 22.34 -7.44 -6.56
CA ARG A 37 23.77 -7.69 -6.38
C ARG A 37 24.15 -9.15 -6.71
N CYS A 38 23.34 -10.11 -6.23
CA CYS A 38 23.58 -11.53 -6.49
C CYS A 38 23.03 -11.97 -7.85
N LYS A 39 22.21 -11.13 -8.51
CA LYS A 39 21.51 -11.40 -9.79
C LYS A 39 20.64 -12.68 -9.77
N LEU A 40 20.03 -12.98 -8.61
CA LEU A 40 19.16 -14.12 -8.43
C LEU A 40 18.04 -13.85 -7.42
N TYR A 41 16.96 -14.60 -7.52
CA TYR A 41 15.93 -14.65 -6.47
C TYR A 41 16.52 -15.32 -5.24
N SER A 42 16.45 -14.66 -4.10
CA SER A 42 17.03 -15.17 -2.87
C SER A 42 16.13 -14.92 -1.67
N ARG A 43 16.34 -15.73 -0.63
CA ARG A 43 15.67 -15.53 0.64
C ARG A 43 16.15 -14.24 1.28
N HIS A 44 15.21 -13.41 1.72
CA HIS A 44 15.49 -12.15 2.40
C HIS A 44 14.89 -12.17 3.79
N TYR A 45 15.67 -11.75 4.77
CA TYR A 45 15.27 -11.73 6.18
C TYR A 45 14.91 -10.30 6.58
N LYS A 46 13.81 -10.17 7.33
CA LYS A 46 13.40 -8.88 7.87
C LYS A 46 14.43 -8.35 8.86
N LEU A 47 14.82 -7.11 8.72
CA LEU A 47 15.69 -6.42 9.69
C LEU A 47 14.89 -5.99 10.92
N LYS A 48 15.45 -6.23 12.11
CA LYS A 48 14.85 -5.79 13.37
C LYS A 48 14.86 -4.26 13.44
N GLY A 49 13.72 -3.67 13.83
CA GLY A 49 13.58 -2.22 13.99
C GLY A 49 13.53 -1.40 12.69
N ARG A 50 13.54 -2.02 11.51
CA ARG A 50 13.49 -1.32 10.21
C ARG A 50 12.50 -1.96 9.25
N ALA A 51 11.84 -1.15 8.41
CA ALA A 51 10.98 -1.63 7.33
C ALA A 51 11.83 -2.05 6.11
N ALA A 52 12.73 -3.00 6.31
CA ALA A 52 13.68 -3.46 5.31
C ALA A 52 13.99 -4.94 5.46
N TYR A 53 14.46 -5.54 4.37
CA TYR A 53 14.86 -6.94 4.28
C TYR A 53 16.31 -7.05 3.80
N SER A 54 17.05 -8.02 4.32
CA SER A 54 18.45 -8.28 3.98
C SER A 54 18.58 -9.58 3.19
N CYS A 55 19.30 -9.54 2.10
CA CYS A 55 19.61 -10.73 1.28
C CYS A 55 20.40 -11.75 2.10
N LYS A 56 20.04 -13.05 1.99
CA LYS A 56 20.75 -14.15 2.65
C LYS A 56 22.25 -14.20 2.30
N PHE A 57 22.60 -13.95 1.05
CA PHE A 57 23.97 -14.13 0.55
C PHE A 57 24.83 -12.88 0.71
N CYS A 58 24.42 -11.76 0.14
CA CYS A 58 25.26 -10.56 0.10
C CYS A 58 24.87 -9.49 1.14
N ARG A 59 23.84 -9.73 1.92
CA ARG A 59 23.29 -8.83 2.94
C ARG A 59 22.83 -7.46 2.42
N LYS A 60 22.74 -7.27 1.11
CA LYS A 60 22.15 -6.04 0.55
C LYS A 60 20.71 -5.87 1.02
N HIS A 61 20.38 -4.66 1.42
CA HIS A 61 19.05 -4.34 1.92
C HIS A 61 18.09 -4.00 0.78
N VAL A 62 16.84 -4.38 0.95
CA VAL A 62 15.71 -4.03 0.10
C VAL A 62 14.65 -3.36 0.96
N TYR A 63 14.12 -2.24 0.49
CA TYR A 63 13.14 -1.42 1.18
C TYR A 63 11.79 -1.51 0.45
N PRO A 64 10.84 -2.31 0.93
CA PRO A 64 9.54 -2.47 0.26
C PRO A 64 8.71 -1.18 0.19
N LEU A 65 8.96 -0.22 1.07
CA LEU A 65 8.24 1.04 1.10
C LEU A 65 8.79 2.09 0.12
N ALA A 66 10.01 1.91 -0.40
CA ALA A 66 10.61 2.84 -1.34
C ALA A 66 9.75 2.94 -2.62
N GLY A 67 9.46 4.15 -3.08
CA GLY A 67 8.60 4.40 -4.23
C GLY A 67 7.10 4.19 -3.97
N THR A 68 6.68 4.06 -2.73
CA THR A 68 5.25 3.96 -2.36
C THR A 68 4.78 5.22 -1.63
N LEU A 69 3.47 5.35 -1.45
CA LEU A 69 2.90 6.45 -0.64
C LEU A 69 3.36 6.42 0.83
N PHE A 70 3.92 5.30 1.28
CA PHE A 70 4.42 5.10 2.64
C PHE A 70 5.91 5.48 2.79
N GLU A 71 6.58 5.82 1.68
CA GLU A 71 8.00 6.15 1.71
C GLU A 71 8.28 7.34 2.62
N LYS A 72 9.31 7.20 3.47
CA LYS A 72 9.74 8.25 4.43
C LYS A 72 8.64 8.73 5.38
N SER A 73 7.55 7.97 5.54
CA SER A 73 6.50 8.31 6.49
C SER A 73 6.92 7.94 7.92
N SER A 74 6.77 8.88 8.85
CA SER A 74 6.88 8.62 10.29
C SER A 74 5.59 8.06 10.90
N THR A 75 4.48 8.11 10.15
CA THR A 75 3.20 7.55 10.58
C THR A 75 3.24 6.02 10.46
N PRO A 76 2.79 5.26 11.48
CA PRO A 76 2.75 3.80 11.44
C PRO A 76 2.00 3.28 10.21
N LEU A 77 2.46 2.16 9.64
CA LEU A 77 1.84 1.55 8.45
C LEU A 77 0.38 1.15 8.70
N ARG A 78 0.09 0.64 9.89
CA ARG A 78 -1.27 0.25 10.27
C ARG A 78 -2.24 1.44 10.22
N VAL A 79 -1.79 2.63 10.60
CA VAL A 79 -2.60 3.87 10.52
C VAL A 79 -2.86 4.24 9.06
N TRP A 80 -1.88 4.10 8.17
CA TRP A 80 -2.05 4.29 6.74
C TRP A 80 -3.03 3.28 6.13
N PHE A 81 -2.92 2.01 6.49
CA PHE A 81 -3.82 0.96 6.04
C PHE A 81 -5.25 1.21 6.52
N TYR A 82 -5.41 1.67 7.77
CA TYR A 82 -6.72 2.02 8.31
C TYR A 82 -7.31 3.25 7.60
N ALA A 83 -6.51 4.25 7.27
CA ALA A 83 -6.96 5.39 6.47
C ALA A 83 -7.44 4.96 5.07
N LEU A 84 -6.69 4.08 4.41
CA LEU A 84 -7.09 3.49 3.13
C LEU A 84 -8.40 2.72 3.26
N PHE A 85 -8.53 1.87 4.28
CA PHE A 85 -9.75 1.13 4.57
C PHE A 85 -10.95 2.07 4.73
N LEU A 86 -10.84 3.09 5.58
CA LEU A 86 -11.92 4.05 5.82
C LEU A 86 -12.31 4.80 4.53
N MET A 87 -11.34 5.27 3.75
CA MET A 87 -11.60 6.03 2.54
C MET A 87 -12.17 5.19 1.38
N THR A 88 -11.86 3.90 1.33
CA THR A 88 -12.40 2.99 0.31
C THR A 88 -13.80 2.46 0.68
N HIS A 89 -14.12 2.37 1.98
CA HIS A 89 -15.38 1.82 2.47
C HIS A 89 -16.46 2.88 2.74
N SER A 90 -16.07 4.15 2.88
CA SER A 90 -17.04 5.23 3.06
C SER A 90 -17.78 5.51 1.76
N ARG A 91 -19.11 5.60 1.84
CA ARG A 91 -19.96 6.03 0.71
C ARG A 91 -19.73 7.50 0.38
N ASP A 92 -19.48 8.31 1.40
CA ASP A 92 -19.21 9.73 1.31
C ASP A 92 -17.71 10.03 1.48
N THR A 93 -17.27 11.15 0.92
CA THR A 93 -15.89 11.61 1.10
C THR A 93 -15.65 12.04 2.55
N LEU A 94 -14.88 11.22 3.29
CA LEU A 94 -14.49 11.57 4.66
C LEU A 94 -13.79 12.93 4.71
N SER A 95 -14.25 13.80 5.61
CA SER A 95 -13.57 15.06 5.88
C SER A 95 -12.25 14.83 6.61
N CYS A 96 -11.33 15.82 6.53
CA CYS A 96 -10.07 15.72 7.26
C CYS A 96 -10.27 15.66 8.78
N LYS A 97 -11.33 16.31 9.31
CA LYS A 97 -11.67 16.28 10.73
C LYS A 97 -12.16 14.89 11.18
N GLN A 98 -12.98 14.24 10.37
CA GLN A 98 -13.42 12.87 10.63
C GLN A 98 -12.22 11.90 10.60
N LEU A 99 -11.40 11.98 9.56
CA LEU A 99 -10.20 11.14 9.43
C LEU A 99 -9.22 11.36 10.58
N GLN A 100 -9.05 12.61 11.04
CA GLN A 100 -8.26 12.95 12.22
C GLN A 100 -8.75 12.22 13.48
N ARG A 101 -10.07 12.23 13.72
CA ARG A 101 -10.67 11.59 14.89
C ARG A 101 -10.52 10.07 14.84
N GLU A 102 -10.83 9.47 13.71
CA GLU A 102 -10.76 8.01 13.50
C GLU A 102 -9.35 7.46 13.62
N LEU A 103 -8.36 8.18 13.09
CA LEU A 103 -6.96 7.76 13.09
C LEU A 103 -6.18 8.17 14.35
N GLY A 104 -6.71 9.09 15.17
CA GLY A 104 -5.98 9.63 16.33
C GLY A 104 -4.71 10.39 15.96
N VAL A 105 -4.65 11.01 14.78
CA VAL A 105 -3.49 11.75 14.27
C VAL A 105 -3.73 13.26 14.29
N THR A 106 -2.67 14.06 14.02
CA THR A 106 -2.85 15.51 13.86
C THR A 106 -3.61 15.85 12.58
N TYR A 107 -4.30 16.99 12.55
CA TYR A 107 -5.02 17.46 11.35
C TYR A 107 -4.10 17.54 10.11
N LYS A 108 -2.88 18.03 10.28
CA LYS A 108 -1.88 18.12 9.21
C LYS A 108 -1.54 16.72 8.63
N THR A 109 -1.43 15.73 9.50
CA THR A 109 -1.18 14.33 9.09
C THR A 109 -2.40 13.77 8.36
N ALA A 110 -3.61 13.92 8.91
CA ALA A 110 -4.85 13.47 8.28
C ALA A 110 -5.05 14.12 6.89
N TRP A 111 -4.80 15.42 6.77
CA TRP A 111 -4.87 16.14 5.50
C TRP A 111 -3.89 15.58 4.46
N ARG A 112 -2.62 15.36 4.85
CA ARG A 112 -1.60 14.76 3.96
C ARG A 112 -1.99 13.36 3.52
N MET A 113 -2.46 12.54 4.45
CA MET A 113 -2.89 11.17 4.16
C MET A 113 -4.07 11.17 3.19
N ARG A 114 -5.12 11.94 3.48
CA ARG A 114 -6.29 12.09 2.63
C ARG A 114 -5.93 12.53 1.21
N ARG A 115 -5.07 13.55 1.09
CA ARG A 115 -4.60 14.04 -0.22
C ARG A 115 -3.90 12.94 -1.02
N ASN A 116 -2.94 12.24 -0.40
CA ASN A 116 -2.16 11.21 -1.09
C ASN A 116 -3.04 10.02 -1.50
N ILE A 117 -3.97 9.60 -0.63
CA ILE A 117 -4.90 8.51 -0.93
C ILE A 117 -5.86 8.93 -2.06
N ARG A 118 -6.36 10.16 -2.07
CA ARG A 118 -7.22 10.64 -3.16
C ARG A 118 -6.49 10.65 -4.50
N ILE A 119 -5.27 11.17 -4.56
CA ILE A 119 -4.45 11.14 -5.78
C ILE A 119 -4.28 9.70 -6.27
N LEU A 120 -4.00 8.77 -5.36
CA LEU A 120 -3.90 7.35 -5.68
C LEU A 120 -5.21 6.78 -6.24
N MET A 121 -6.35 7.11 -5.62
CA MET A 121 -7.67 6.67 -6.07
C MET A 121 -8.02 7.26 -7.44
N GLU A 122 -7.75 8.53 -7.68
CA GLU A 122 -7.99 9.22 -8.95
C GLU A 122 -7.15 8.64 -10.08
N GLN A 123 -5.88 8.34 -9.83
CA GLN A 123 -5.01 7.71 -10.82
C GLN A 123 -5.48 6.30 -11.23
N ASN A 124 -6.12 5.58 -10.34
CA ASN A 124 -6.64 4.23 -10.60
C ASN A 124 -8.07 4.23 -11.16
N ASN A 125 -8.91 5.20 -10.76
CA ASN A 125 -10.27 5.32 -11.28
C ASN A 125 -10.33 5.63 -12.79
N GLY A 126 -9.32 6.27 -13.36
CA GLY A 126 -9.23 6.53 -14.80
C GLY A 126 -9.21 5.25 -15.66
N ASP A 127 -8.62 4.18 -15.15
CA ASP A 127 -8.58 2.87 -15.83
C ASP A 127 -9.69 1.92 -15.36
N LEU A 128 -10.12 2.05 -14.10
CA LEU A 128 -11.14 1.19 -13.50
C LEU A 128 -12.56 1.52 -13.94
N LEU A 129 -12.86 2.77 -14.29
CA LEU A 129 -14.19 3.18 -14.76
C LEU A 129 -14.45 2.83 -16.23
N LYS A 130 -13.40 2.52 -17.00
CA LYS A 130 -13.50 2.16 -18.42
C LYS A 130 -13.79 0.68 -18.65
N ASP A 131 -13.58 -0.17 -17.66
CA ASP A 131 -13.79 -1.61 -17.76
C ASP A 131 -15.15 -2.01 -17.16
N PRO A 132 -16.14 -2.43 -17.99
CA PRO A 132 -17.47 -2.84 -17.52
C PRO A 132 -17.42 -4.04 -16.56
N SER A 133 -16.43 -4.92 -16.69
CA SER A 133 -16.26 -6.10 -15.81
C SER A 133 -15.87 -5.71 -14.39
N LEU A 134 -15.36 -4.48 -14.19
CA LEU A 134 -14.97 -3.96 -12.87
C LEU A 134 -16.11 -3.28 -12.10
N ARG A 135 -17.31 -3.13 -12.72
CA ARG A 135 -18.52 -2.75 -11.98
C ARG A 135 -18.93 -3.83 -10.98
N GLU A 136 -18.68 -5.07 -11.28
CA GLU A 136 -18.86 -6.23 -10.41
C GLU A 136 -17.84 -6.23 -9.24
N TYR A 137 -16.68 -5.58 -9.41
CA TYR A 137 -15.62 -5.44 -8.42
C TYR A 137 -15.91 -4.46 -7.27
N LYS A 138 -17.00 -3.72 -7.31
CA LYS A 138 -17.44 -2.89 -6.17
C LYS A 138 -17.76 -3.72 -4.93
N GLU A 139 -18.01 -5.01 -5.10
CA GLU A 139 -18.32 -5.93 -4.01
C GLU A 139 -17.04 -6.49 -3.34
N HIS A 140 -15.91 -6.54 -4.06
CA HIS A 140 -14.63 -6.97 -3.50
C HIS A 140 -13.69 -5.79 -3.17
N LYS A 141 -14.06 -4.97 -2.21
CA LYS A 141 -13.29 -3.80 -1.76
C LYS A 141 -11.84 -4.10 -1.39
N TRP A 142 -11.55 -5.35 -0.97
CA TRP A 142 -10.20 -5.82 -0.67
C TRP A 142 -9.32 -5.98 -1.91
N VAL A 143 -9.84 -6.43 -3.01
CA VAL A 143 -9.11 -6.53 -4.29
C VAL A 143 -8.77 -5.14 -4.80
N PHE A 144 -9.67 -4.17 -4.61
CA PHE A 144 -9.42 -2.77 -4.94
C PHE A 144 -8.26 -2.19 -4.10
N PHE A 145 -8.22 -2.47 -2.81
CA PHE A 145 -7.12 -2.08 -1.91
C PHE A 145 -5.77 -2.64 -2.38
N ASN A 146 -5.72 -3.91 -2.75
CA ASN A 146 -4.54 -4.57 -3.29
C ASN A 146 -4.10 -3.96 -4.63
N LYS A 147 -5.03 -3.70 -5.54
CA LYS A 147 -4.77 -3.14 -6.87
C LYS A 147 -4.28 -1.69 -6.83
N LEU A 148 -4.79 -0.87 -5.91
CA LEU A 148 -4.33 0.50 -5.66
C LEU A 148 -2.82 0.57 -5.37
N GLN A 149 -2.31 -0.34 -4.56
CA GLN A 149 -0.89 -0.36 -4.18
C GLN A 149 0.01 -0.80 -5.34
N LEU A 150 -0.40 -1.80 -6.10
CA LEU A 150 0.37 -2.31 -7.26
C LEU A 150 0.53 -1.26 -8.35
N THR A 151 -0.51 -0.50 -8.63
CA THR A 151 -0.50 0.50 -9.72
C THR A 151 0.41 1.68 -9.40
N PHE A 152 0.49 2.10 -8.13
CA PHE A 152 1.38 3.18 -7.71
C PHE A 152 2.87 2.79 -7.88
N VAL A 153 3.21 1.56 -7.57
CA VAL A 153 4.58 1.03 -7.72
C VAL A 153 5.00 0.90 -9.19
N GLN A 154 4.08 0.52 -10.07
CA GLN A 154 4.36 0.36 -11.50
C GLN A 154 4.63 1.68 -12.21
N LYS A 155 3.92 2.77 -11.88
CA LYS A 155 4.14 4.08 -12.51
C LYS A 155 5.51 4.68 -12.20
N GLN A 156 6.04 4.46 -11.00
CA GLN A 156 7.39 4.95 -10.64
C GLN A 156 8.49 4.15 -11.34
N ALA A 157 8.32 2.85 -11.54
CA ALA A 157 9.28 2.03 -12.28
C ALA A 157 9.37 2.41 -13.78
N SER A 158 8.29 2.97 -14.33
CA SER A 158 8.26 3.43 -15.73
C SER A 158 8.91 4.81 -15.92
N SER A 159 8.90 5.68 -14.90
CA SER A 159 9.55 7.01 -14.98
C SER A 159 11.07 6.95 -14.82
N GLU A 160 11.60 5.94 -14.14
CA GLU A 160 13.05 5.74 -14.01
C GLU A 160 13.72 5.22 -15.29
N LYS A 161 12.94 4.62 -16.22
CA LYS A 161 13.49 4.14 -17.52
C LYS A 161 13.60 5.21 -18.60
N SER A 162 12.98 6.38 -18.40
CA SER A 162 13.03 7.49 -19.37
C SER A 162 14.09 8.54 -19.07
N GLY A 163 14.91 8.37 -18.04
CA GLY A 163 15.98 9.28 -17.61
C GLY A 163 17.40 8.86 -17.96
N GLU A 164 17.59 7.70 -18.63
CA GLU A 164 18.91 7.29 -19.16
C GLU A 164 18.91 7.41 -20.68
N LYS A 165 19.20 8.61 -21.16
CA LYS A 165 19.77 8.88 -22.47
C LYS A 165 20.80 9.97 -22.34
#